data_70445b210c22c82af6d65d1c97e635dc
#
_entry.id   70445b210c22c82af6d65d1c97e635dc
#
_cell.length_a   1.000
_cell.length_b   1.000
_cell.length_c   1.000
_cell.angle_alpha   90.00
_cell.angle_beta   90.00
_cell.angle_gamma   90.00
#
_symmetry.space_group_name_H-M   'P 1'
#
loop_
_entity.id
_entity.type
_entity.pdbx_description
1 polymer ?
#
loop_
_entity_poly.entity_id
_entity_poly.type
_entity_poly.pdbx_seq_one_letter_code
_entity_poly.pdbx_strand_id
1 'polypeptide(L)'
;MKPSPFLSLCSAITLVVAAIALAGCASTGGSSPAASPNKFKADDGRTIDVGKATPASGGTHYKNPHMEKCWVAEGFNFGGYDTLYIAPTLSTAKYQKDEERPHELAKETLPKEFASMLTPKGIFPSLVTKEADVKPGARTLKLENTIVEYSKGGGAARFWVGIYGGGQPVLRVQGKMTDGNKEVFTFEARRSGVSAGARMGGAYMKDEDIQVGDIRSLVLDLTDFMAAIAGKYAAKN
;
A
#
# COMPACT_ATOMS: atom_id res chain seq x y z
N MET A 1 45.79 -8.50 54.64
CA MET A 1 47.15 -8.26 54.12
C MET A 1 47.07 -7.41 52.84
N LYS A 2 47.60 -6.22 52.91
CA LYS A 2 47.96 -5.27 51.87
C LYS A 2 49.16 -5.85 51.06
N PRO A 3 49.73 -5.20 50.00
CA PRO A 3 49.28 -4.03 49.17
C PRO A 3 49.62 -4.18 47.66
N SER A 4 49.02 -3.31 46.81
CA SER A 4 49.63 -2.19 46.04
C SER A 4 50.55 -2.50 44.87
N PRO A 5 50.90 -1.47 44.12
CA PRO A 5 50.39 -1.08 42.80
C PRO A 5 51.56 -1.00 41.78
N PHE A 6 51.30 -0.78 40.49
CA PHE A 6 52.30 -0.12 39.67
C PHE A 6 51.65 0.72 38.54
N LEU A 7 51.93 1.99 38.60
CA LEU A 7 51.89 3.02 37.61
C LEU A 7 52.94 2.82 36.50
N SER A 8 52.65 3.19 35.29
CA SER A 8 53.60 3.79 34.32
C SER A 8 52.76 4.30 33.14
N LEU A 9 52.53 5.53 32.90
CA LEU A 9 53.30 6.72 32.52
C LEU A 9 54.04 6.61 31.18
N CYS A 10 53.83 7.69 30.39
CA CYS A 10 54.54 8.12 29.15
C CYS A 10 53.88 7.60 27.86
N SER A 11 53.63 8.40 26.83
CA SER A 11 54.20 9.70 26.46
C SER A 11 53.33 10.31 25.36
N ALA A 12 53.22 11.60 25.39
CA ALA A 12 52.68 12.46 24.36
C ALA A 12 53.56 12.48 23.10
N ILE A 13 52.96 12.44 21.93
CA ILE A 13 53.57 12.99 20.72
C ILE A 13 52.53 13.83 19.99
N THR A 14 52.76 15.12 20.08
CA THR A 14 52.14 16.19 19.31
C THR A 14 52.74 16.18 17.92
N LEU A 15 51.95 16.12 16.88
CA LEU A 15 52.40 16.43 15.52
C LEU A 15 51.37 17.35 14.85
N VAL A 16 51.77 18.61 14.81
CA VAL A 16 51.17 19.68 14.01
C VAL A 16 51.63 19.49 12.57
N VAL A 17 50.70 19.38 11.65
CA VAL A 17 50.99 19.58 10.23
C VAL A 17 49.93 20.46 9.59
N ALA A 18 50.46 21.45 8.94
CA ALA A 18 49.95 22.65 8.36
C ALA A 18 48.76 22.52 7.40
N ALA A 19 47.95 23.54 7.41
CA ALA A 19 46.96 23.89 6.42
C ALA A 19 47.55 24.08 5.02
N ILE A 20 46.90 23.51 4.01
CA ILE A 20 46.95 24.01 2.64
C ILE A 20 45.52 24.24 2.20
N ALA A 21 45.13 25.49 2.20
CA ALA A 21 43.90 25.97 1.59
C ALA A 21 44.11 25.95 0.07
N LEU A 22 43.43 25.00 -0.60
CA LEU A 22 43.16 25.09 -2.02
C LEU A 22 41.70 25.43 -2.17
N ALA A 23 41.46 26.73 -2.40
CA ALA A 23 40.16 27.22 -2.87
C ALA A 23 39.92 26.67 -4.27
N GLY A 24 39.31 25.49 -4.35
CA GLY A 24 38.69 24.97 -5.57
C GLY A 24 37.24 25.40 -5.59
N CYS A 25 36.88 26.34 -6.47
CA CYS A 25 35.52 26.59 -6.84
C CYS A 25 34.92 25.30 -7.44
N ALA A 26 34.41 24.41 -6.60
CA ALA A 26 33.54 23.36 -7.05
C ALA A 26 32.16 24.00 -7.24
N SER A 27 31.80 24.28 -8.51
CA SER A 27 30.44 24.51 -8.90
C SER A 27 29.60 23.33 -8.39
N THR A 28 28.86 23.54 -7.31
CA THR A 28 27.83 22.63 -6.85
C THR A 28 26.72 22.67 -7.89
N GLY A 29 26.91 21.92 -8.97
CA GLY A 29 25.81 21.46 -9.78
C GLY A 29 24.91 20.65 -8.85
N GLY A 30 23.88 21.31 -8.30
CA GLY A 30 22.83 20.64 -7.56
C GLY A 30 22.17 19.64 -8.50
N SER A 31 22.62 18.39 -8.47
CA SER A 31 21.87 17.29 -9.02
C SER A 31 20.57 17.24 -8.23
N SER A 32 19.49 17.80 -8.78
CA SER A 32 18.15 17.52 -8.31
C SER A 32 18.08 16.01 -8.13
N PRO A 33 17.61 15.50 -6.97
CA PRO A 33 17.46 14.07 -6.79
C PRO A 33 16.63 13.55 -7.95
N ALA A 34 17.19 12.60 -8.69
CA ALA A 34 16.49 12.00 -9.82
C ALA A 34 15.12 11.56 -9.33
N ALA A 35 14.06 12.06 -9.97
CA ALA A 35 12.70 11.74 -9.58
C ALA A 35 12.57 10.22 -9.59
N SER A 36 12.17 9.63 -8.45
CA SER A 36 11.96 8.19 -8.37
C SER A 36 11.02 7.76 -9.49
N PRO A 37 11.29 6.65 -10.17
CA PRO A 37 10.45 6.18 -11.26
C PRO A 37 9.02 5.99 -10.76
N ASN A 38 8.05 6.52 -11.51
CA ASN A 38 6.63 6.37 -11.16
C ASN A 38 5.95 5.24 -11.95
N LYS A 39 6.68 4.60 -12.85
CA LYS A 39 6.19 3.48 -13.66
C LYS A 39 7.11 2.28 -13.51
N PHE A 40 6.49 1.11 -13.38
CA PHE A 40 7.15 -0.17 -13.19
C PHE A 40 6.58 -1.18 -14.17
N LYS A 41 7.33 -2.24 -14.48
CA LYS A 41 6.88 -3.34 -15.31
C LYS A 41 6.64 -4.56 -14.42
N ALA A 42 5.40 -5.02 -14.33
CA ALA A 42 5.04 -6.26 -13.67
C ALA A 42 5.48 -7.48 -14.49
N ASP A 43 5.60 -8.64 -13.84
CA ASP A 43 6.05 -9.88 -14.47
C ASP A 43 5.14 -10.34 -15.62
N ASP A 44 3.85 -10.01 -15.57
CA ASP A 44 2.86 -10.28 -16.62
C ASP A 44 2.89 -9.26 -17.77
N GLY A 45 3.86 -8.35 -17.76
CA GLY A 45 4.07 -7.34 -18.79
C GLY A 45 3.24 -6.06 -18.64
N ARG A 46 2.32 -5.97 -17.66
CA ARG A 46 1.55 -4.75 -17.39
C ARG A 46 2.48 -3.62 -16.92
N THR A 47 2.09 -2.39 -17.23
CA THR A 47 2.75 -1.19 -16.67
C THR A 47 1.97 -0.75 -15.45
N ILE A 48 2.65 -0.69 -14.31
CA ILE A 48 2.10 -0.23 -13.04
C ILE A 48 2.51 1.23 -12.83
N ASP A 49 1.54 2.11 -12.72
CA ASP A 49 1.74 3.53 -12.42
C ASP A 49 1.49 3.75 -10.91
N VAL A 50 2.54 4.01 -10.15
CA VAL A 50 2.42 4.32 -8.72
C VAL A 50 2.04 5.78 -8.47
N GLY A 51 1.99 6.58 -9.53
CA GLY A 51 1.64 7.99 -9.46
C GLY A 51 2.80 8.89 -9.03
N LYS A 52 2.53 10.19 -9.02
CA LYS A 52 3.53 11.20 -8.64
C LYS A 52 3.71 11.21 -7.13
N ALA A 53 4.94 10.99 -6.69
CA ALA A 53 5.34 11.13 -5.30
C ALA A 53 5.47 12.61 -4.90
N THR A 54 4.98 12.97 -3.73
CA THR A 54 5.09 14.31 -3.15
C THR A 54 5.46 14.17 -1.68
N PRO A 55 6.58 14.76 -1.23
CA PRO A 55 6.95 14.72 0.19
C PRO A 55 5.83 15.30 1.07
N ALA A 56 5.62 14.66 2.21
CA ALA A 56 4.65 15.07 3.21
C ALA A 56 5.24 14.89 4.61
N SER A 57 4.59 15.42 5.63
CA SER A 57 5.04 15.24 7.01
C SER A 57 5.13 13.75 7.35
N GLY A 58 6.31 13.29 7.72
CA GLY A 58 6.59 11.91 8.11
C GLY A 58 6.54 10.87 7.00
N GLY A 59 6.47 11.27 5.72
CA GLY A 59 6.41 10.30 4.62
C GLY A 59 6.19 10.91 3.24
N THR A 60 5.60 10.14 2.36
CA THR A 60 5.35 10.50 0.95
C THR A 60 3.91 10.22 0.57
N HIS A 61 3.22 11.21 0.01
CA HIS A 61 1.95 11.03 -0.68
C HIS A 61 2.18 10.65 -2.13
N TYR A 62 1.38 9.70 -2.62
CA TYR A 62 1.36 9.30 -4.02
C TYR A 62 0.03 9.68 -4.66
N LYS A 63 0.07 10.48 -5.73
CA LYS A 63 -1.10 10.75 -6.56
C LYS A 63 -1.27 9.60 -7.55
N ASN A 64 -1.80 8.49 -7.08
CA ASN A 64 -2.00 7.27 -7.86
C ASN A 64 -3.30 7.38 -8.68
N PRO A 65 -3.33 6.91 -9.94
CA PRO A 65 -4.54 6.99 -10.78
C PRO A 65 -5.68 6.07 -10.30
N HIS A 66 -5.37 5.07 -9.48
CA HIS A 66 -6.31 4.05 -9.01
C HIS A 66 -6.69 4.19 -7.53
N MET A 67 -6.06 5.12 -6.81
CA MET A 67 -6.31 5.39 -5.39
C MET A 67 -6.54 6.89 -5.17
N GLU A 68 -7.59 7.24 -4.43
CA GLU A 68 -7.90 8.64 -4.10
C GLU A 68 -6.86 9.24 -3.14
N LYS A 69 -6.37 8.41 -2.21
CA LYS A 69 -5.30 8.76 -1.28
C LYS A 69 -4.34 7.59 -1.15
N CYS A 70 -3.07 7.90 -1.06
CA CYS A 70 -2.04 6.91 -0.79
C CYS A 70 -0.85 7.61 -0.11
N TRP A 71 -0.47 7.12 1.07
CA TRP A 71 0.66 7.65 1.83
C TRP A 71 1.52 6.50 2.35
N VAL A 72 2.83 6.71 2.31
CA VAL A 72 3.85 5.77 2.79
C VAL A 72 4.76 6.52 3.75
N ALA A 73 5.00 5.98 4.95
CA ALA A 73 5.89 6.58 5.94
C ALA A 73 7.32 6.68 5.43
N GLU A 74 8.04 7.69 5.89
CA GLU A 74 9.45 7.89 5.56
C GLU A 74 10.28 6.70 6.04
N GLY A 75 11.16 6.19 5.15
CA GLY A 75 12.02 5.04 5.44
C GLY A 75 11.29 3.70 5.58
N PHE A 76 9.98 3.65 5.33
CA PHE A 76 9.24 2.41 5.39
C PHE A 76 9.58 1.48 4.21
N ASN A 77 9.77 0.19 4.52
CA ASN A 77 10.01 -0.86 3.54
C ASN A 77 9.14 -2.08 3.86
N PHE A 78 8.24 -2.42 2.95
CA PHE A 78 7.38 -3.60 3.07
C PHE A 78 8.17 -4.90 3.27
N GLY A 79 9.31 -5.06 2.57
CA GLY A 79 10.16 -6.25 2.65
C GLY A 79 10.91 -6.42 3.98
N GLY A 80 10.79 -5.48 4.91
CA GLY A 80 11.40 -5.56 6.23
C GLY A 80 10.61 -6.39 7.25
N TYR A 81 9.52 -7.05 6.86
CA TYR A 81 8.61 -7.76 7.75
C TYR A 81 8.45 -9.23 7.36
N ASP A 82 8.31 -10.08 8.36
CA ASP A 82 8.17 -11.53 8.18
C ASP A 82 6.73 -11.93 7.88
N THR A 83 5.78 -11.19 8.45
CA THR A 83 4.36 -11.53 8.39
C THR A 83 3.51 -10.29 8.11
N LEU A 84 2.52 -10.43 7.23
CA LEU A 84 1.39 -9.52 7.15
C LEU A 84 0.15 -10.20 7.75
N TYR A 85 -0.37 -9.63 8.83
CA TYR A 85 -1.68 -9.98 9.35
C TYR A 85 -2.76 -9.13 8.68
N ILE A 86 -3.64 -9.76 7.94
CA ILE A 86 -4.79 -9.13 7.28
C ILE A 86 -5.99 -9.28 8.22
N ALA A 87 -6.33 -8.21 8.91
CA ALA A 87 -7.44 -8.20 9.87
C ALA A 87 -8.80 -8.32 9.16
N PRO A 88 -9.84 -8.80 9.85
CA PRO A 88 -11.21 -8.76 9.35
C PRO A 88 -11.61 -7.35 8.90
N THR A 89 -12.30 -7.25 7.77
CA THR A 89 -12.76 -5.96 7.25
C THR A 89 -13.86 -5.38 8.12
N LEU A 90 -13.70 -4.14 8.54
CA LEU A 90 -14.72 -3.34 9.24
C LEU A 90 -15.61 -2.60 8.24
N SER A 91 -16.73 -2.06 8.71
CA SER A 91 -17.55 -1.16 7.91
C SER A 91 -18.18 -0.07 8.76
N THR A 92 -18.16 1.14 8.20
CA THR A 92 -18.91 2.31 8.65
C THR A 92 -19.89 2.79 7.60
N ALA A 93 -19.96 2.09 6.46
CA ALA A 93 -20.86 2.42 5.37
C ALA A 93 -22.32 2.25 5.80
N LYS A 94 -23.16 3.18 5.35
CA LYS A 94 -24.61 3.02 5.43
C LYS A 94 -25.07 2.26 4.19
N TYR A 95 -25.93 1.28 4.36
CA TYR A 95 -26.50 0.49 3.28
C TYR A 95 -27.98 0.20 3.54
N GLN A 96 -28.72 -0.16 2.50
CA GLN A 96 -30.15 -0.51 2.60
C GLN A 96 -30.29 -1.97 3.05
N LYS A 97 -31.48 -2.33 3.59
CA LYS A 97 -31.73 -3.67 4.11
C LYS A 97 -31.49 -4.78 3.08
N ASP A 98 -31.82 -4.53 1.83
CA ASP A 98 -31.62 -5.47 0.72
C ASP A 98 -30.17 -5.52 0.21
N GLU A 99 -29.28 -4.69 0.75
CA GLU A 99 -27.84 -4.68 0.50
C GLU A 99 -27.02 -5.40 1.59
N GLU A 100 -27.65 -5.85 2.69
CA GLU A 100 -26.97 -6.45 3.84
C GLU A 100 -26.12 -7.65 3.43
N ARG A 101 -26.70 -8.61 2.71
CA ARG A 101 -25.96 -9.81 2.29
C ARG A 101 -24.82 -9.52 1.33
N PRO A 102 -25.00 -8.75 0.25
CA PRO A 102 -23.88 -8.34 -0.61
C PRO A 102 -22.81 -7.55 0.13
N HIS A 103 -23.19 -6.69 1.09
CA HIS A 103 -22.24 -5.95 1.92
C HIS A 103 -21.41 -6.87 2.82
N GLU A 104 -22.03 -7.86 3.49
CA GLU A 104 -21.29 -8.85 4.28
C GLU A 104 -20.37 -9.69 3.39
N LEU A 105 -20.82 -10.07 2.19
CA LEU A 105 -19.97 -10.76 1.21
C LEU A 105 -18.73 -9.91 0.85
N ALA A 106 -18.88 -8.60 0.67
CA ALA A 106 -17.75 -7.70 0.40
C ALA A 106 -16.76 -7.68 1.57
N LYS A 107 -17.22 -7.64 2.82
CA LYS A 107 -16.37 -7.70 4.03
C LYS A 107 -15.59 -9.01 4.09
N GLU A 108 -16.20 -10.13 3.77
CA GLU A 108 -15.54 -11.44 3.77
C GLU A 108 -14.57 -11.62 2.60
N THR A 109 -14.86 -11.02 1.46
CA THR A 109 -14.10 -11.19 0.22
C THR A 109 -12.79 -10.39 0.25
N LEU A 110 -12.82 -9.16 0.75
CA LEU A 110 -11.66 -8.27 0.78
C LEU A 110 -10.40 -8.93 1.38
N PRO A 111 -10.39 -9.48 2.61
CA PRO A 111 -9.19 -10.07 3.18
C PRO A 111 -8.72 -11.32 2.42
N LYS A 112 -9.64 -12.09 1.84
CA LYS A 112 -9.30 -13.27 1.04
C LYS A 112 -8.61 -12.88 -0.27
N GLU A 113 -9.12 -11.86 -0.96
CA GLU A 113 -8.51 -11.35 -2.20
C GLU A 113 -7.15 -10.71 -1.92
N PHE A 114 -6.98 -9.97 -0.81
CA PHE A 114 -5.66 -9.48 -0.40
C PHE A 114 -4.66 -10.62 -0.19
N ALA A 115 -5.02 -11.65 0.56
CA ALA A 115 -4.15 -12.80 0.77
C ALA A 115 -3.81 -13.50 -0.54
N SER A 116 -4.81 -13.73 -1.40
CA SER A 116 -4.64 -14.38 -2.70
C SER A 116 -3.70 -13.62 -3.64
N MET A 117 -3.83 -12.29 -3.71
CA MET A 117 -3.06 -11.47 -4.65
C MET A 117 -1.68 -11.07 -4.14
N LEU A 118 -1.48 -10.99 -2.82
CA LEU A 118 -0.16 -10.70 -2.23
C LEU A 118 0.76 -11.92 -2.21
N THR A 119 0.20 -13.12 -2.07
CA THR A 119 0.99 -14.36 -2.03
C THR A 119 1.97 -14.50 -3.22
N PRO A 120 1.53 -14.40 -4.49
CA PRO A 120 2.43 -14.55 -5.63
C PRO A 120 3.45 -13.40 -5.77
N LYS A 121 3.22 -12.26 -5.14
CA LYS A 121 4.15 -11.11 -5.21
C LYS A 121 5.36 -11.27 -4.30
N GLY A 122 5.33 -12.19 -3.33
CA GLY A 122 6.45 -12.49 -2.46
C GLY A 122 6.98 -11.29 -1.67
N ILE A 123 6.10 -10.31 -1.34
CA ILE A 123 6.48 -9.14 -0.53
C ILE A 123 6.71 -9.57 0.91
N PHE A 124 5.82 -10.40 1.42
CA PHE A 124 5.85 -10.93 2.79
C PHE A 124 6.09 -12.44 2.75
N PRO A 125 7.02 -12.98 3.55
CA PRO A 125 7.22 -14.43 3.69
C PRO A 125 5.99 -15.18 4.20
N SER A 126 5.16 -14.54 5.03
CA SER A 126 3.95 -15.14 5.59
C SER A 126 2.77 -14.17 5.51
N LEU A 127 1.60 -14.68 5.15
CA LEU A 127 0.32 -13.96 5.15
C LEU A 127 -0.66 -14.74 6.02
N VAL A 128 -1.27 -14.07 7.00
CA VAL A 128 -2.25 -14.68 7.91
C VAL A 128 -3.50 -13.81 8.00
N THR A 129 -4.66 -14.45 8.15
CA THR A 129 -5.97 -13.78 8.31
C THR A 129 -6.54 -13.94 9.72
N LYS A 130 -5.84 -14.68 10.58
CA LYS A 130 -6.18 -14.81 12.01
C LYS A 130 -4.98 -14.36 12.84
N GLU A 131 -5.24 -13.55 13.84
CA GLU A 131 -4.18 -13.05 14.73
C GLU A 131 -3.46 -14.17 15.47
N ALA A 132 -4.19 -15.25 15.81
CA ALA A 132 -3.63 -16.43 16.47
C ALA A 132 -2.60 -17.19 15.62
N ASP A 133 -2.59 -16.99 14.29
CA ASP A 133 -1.65 -17.65 13.38
C ASP A 133 -0.33 -16.85 13.24
N VAL A 134 -0.23 -15.68 13.85
CA VAL A 134 1.00 -14.88 13.89
C VAL A 134 2.02 -15.58 14.78
N LYS A 135 3.20 -15.88 14.21
CA LYS A 135 4.27 -16.54 14.97
C LYS A 135 4.84 -15.59 16.03
N PRO A 136 5.06 -16.07 17.27
CA PRO A 136 5.72 -15.27 18.29
C PRO A 136 7.10 -14.78 17.82
N GLY A 137 7.39 -13.50 18.04
CA GLY A 137 8.67 -12.88 17.67
C GLY A 137 8.81 -12.49 16.19
N ALA A 138 7.83 -12.81 15.33
CA ALA A 138 7.82 -12.35 13.94
C ALA A 138 7.60 -10.83 13.87
N ARG A 139 8.35 -10.14 13.02
CA ARG A 139 8.08 -8.73 12.69
C ARG A 139 6.82 -8.69 11.83
N THR A 140 5.74 -8.22 12.42
CA THR A 140 4.41 -8.31 11.82
C THR A 140 3.86 -6.92 11.51
N LEU A 141 3.42 -6.73 10.26
CA LEU A 141 2.51 -5.63 9.89
C LEU A 141 1.07 -6.09 10.05
N LYS A 142 0.21 -5.19 10.48
CA LYS A 142 -1.23 -5.40 10.50
C LYS A 142 -1.88 -4.54 9.43
N LEU A 143 -2.64 -5.15 8.52
CA LEU A 143 -3.51 -4.47 7.54
C LEU A 143 -4.93 -4.44 8.06
N GLU A 144 -5.49 -3.26 8.25
CA GLU A 144 -6.87 -3.01 8.61
C GLU A 144 -7.59 -2.33 7.45
N ASN A 145 -8.73 -2.87 7.03
CA ASN A 145 -9.57 -2.32 5.97
C ASN A 145 -10.94 -1.94 6.53
N THR A 146 -11.46 -0.80 6.09
CA THR A 146 -12.80 -0.31 6.46
C THR A 146 -13.56 0.07 5.20
N ILE A 147 -14.72 -0.52 4.98
CA ILE A 147 -15.66 -0.09 3.95
C ILE A 147 -16.37 1.17 4.48
N VAL A 148 -16.18 2.29 3.78
CA VAL A 148 -16.72 3.61 4.20
C VAL A 148 -17.87 4.08 3.31
N GLU A 149 -17.99 3.55 2.09
CA GLU A 149 -19.12 3.78 1.18
C GLU A 149 -19.46 2.46 0.49
N TYR A 150 -20.72 2.15 0.41
CA TYR A 150 -21.21 0.93 -0.17
C TYR A 150 -22.56 1.13 -0.85
N SER A 151 -22.72 0.61 -2.06
CA SER A 151 -24.00 0.41 -2.73
C SER A 151 -23.87 -0.75 -3.71
N LYS A 152 -24.85 -1.64 -3.73
CA LYS A 152 -24.93 -2.72 -4.74
C LYS A 152 -25.27 -2.19 -6.14
N GLY A 153 -25.77 -0.94 -6.21
CA GLY A 153 -26.33 -0.41 -7.44
C GLY A 153 -27.71 -0.96 -7.75
N GLY A 154 -28.15 -0.80 -8.98
CA GLY A 154 -29.47 -1.28 -9.41
C GLY A 154 -29.51 -1.66 -10.89
N GLY A 155 -29.83 -2.92 -11.20
CA GLY A 155 -29.86 -3.44 -12.58
C GLY A 155 -30.78 -2.66 -13.50
N ALA A 156 -31.99 -2.30 -13.06
CA ALA A 156 -32.91 -1.49 -13.83
C ALA A 156 -32.34 -0.08 -14.13
N ALA A 157 -31.73 0.57 -13.13
CA ALA A 157 -31.09 1.87 -13.35
C ALA A 157 -29.90 1.77 -14.30
N ARG A 158 -29.10 0.70 -14.22
CA ARG A 158 -27.98 0.46 -15.17
C ARG A 158 -28.49 0.29 -16.61
N PHE A 159 -29.61 -0.37 -16.80
CA PHE A 159 -30.18 -0.55 -18.14
C PHE A 159 -30.59 0.78 -18.78
N TRP A 160 -31.25 1.66 -18.01
CA TRP A 160 -31.80 2.91 -18.56
C TRP A 160 -30.80 4.08 -18.57
N VAL A 161 -29.92 4.18 -17.55
CA VAL A 161 -29.02 5.33 -17.37
C VAL A 161 -27.56 4.93 -17.15
N GLY A 162 -27.25 3.65 -17.34
CA GLY A 162 -25.90 3.11 -17.07
C GLY A 162 -24.78 3.71 -17.90
N ILE A 163 -25.08 4.15 -19.14
CA ILE A 163 -24.14 4.88 -20.00
C ILE A 163 -23.67 6.21 -19.38
N TYR A 164 -24.49 6.78 -18.50
CA TYR A 164 -24.18 8.00 -17.75
C TYR A 164 -23.67 7.70 -16.31
N GLY A 165 -23.39 6.42 -15.99
CA GLY A 165 -22.91 6.00 -14.68
C GLY A 165 -24.02 5.77 -13.63
N GLY A 166 -25.31 5.87 -13.99
CA GLY A 166 -26.41 5.60 -13.07
C GLY A 166 -26.54 4.12 -12.73
N GLY A 167 -26.92 3.80 -11.48
CA GLY A 167 -27.18 2.43 -11.02
C GLY A 167 -25.95 1.55 -10.86
N GLN A 168 -24.76 2.09 -10.98
CA GLN A 168 -23.52 1.33 -10.78
C GLN A 168 -23.32 1.00 -9.28
N PRO A 169 -22.82 -0.19 -8.96
CA PRO A 169 -22.37 -0.46 -7.60
C PRO A 169 -21.24 0.48 -7.20
N VAL A 170 -21.13 0.80 -5.93
CA VAL A 170 -20.06 1.63 -5.38
C VAL A 170 -19.45 0.92 -4.19
N LEU A 171 -18.12 0.89 -4.18
CA LEU A 171 -17.34 0.41 -3.06
C LEU A 171 -16.19 1.39 -2.82
N ARG A 172 -16.13 1.98 -1.61
CA ARG A 172 -14.98 2.77 -1.16
C ARG A 172 -14.39 2.13 0.08
N VAL A 173 -13.10 1.88 0.03
CA VAL A 173 -12.33 1.24 1.10
C VAL A 173 -11.24 2.19 1.55
N GLN A 174 -11.15 2.41 2.85
CA GLN A 174 -9.99 2.97 3.51
C GLN A 174 -9.21 1.85 4.16
N GLY A 175 -7.88 1.90 4.04
CA GLY A 175 -7.03 0.94 4.71
C GLY A 175 -5.79 1.58 5.29
N LYS A 176 -5.25 0.92 6.30
CA LYS A 176 -3.99 1.28 6.93
C LYS A 176 -3.17 0.06 7.28
N MET A 177 -1.86 0.21 7.21
CA MET A 177 -0.93 -0.76 7.81
C MET A 177 -0.24 -0.13 9.01
N THR A 178 -0.11 -0.93 10.05
CA THR A 178 0.55 -0.52 11.29
C THR A 178 1.68 -1.47 11.66
N ASP A 179 2.78 -0.90 12.16
CA ASP A 179 3.85 -1.58 12.88
C ASP A 179 3.66 -1.30 14.36
N GLY A 180 3.08 -2.24 15.09
CA GLY A 180 2.54 -1.97 16.42
C GLY A 180 1.48 -0.86 16.37
N ASN A 181 1.75 0.27 17.03
CA ASN A 181 0.84 1.43 17.06
C ASN A 181 1.19 2.51 16.01
N LYS A 182 2.26 2.32 15.22
CA LYS A 182 2.71 3.31 14.24
C LYS A 182 2.08 3.02 12.87
N GLU A 183 1.36 3.99 12.32
CA GLU A 183 0.91 3.91 10.92
C GLU A 183 2.12 4.05 9.99
N VAL A 184 2.23 3.15 9.02
CA VAL A 184 3.34 3.10 8.06
C VAL A 184 2.89 3.17 6.62
N PHE A 185 1.61 2.87 6.36
CA PHE A 185 0.99 2.98 5.06
C PHE A 185 -0.51 3.22 5.22
N THR A 186 -1.06 4.14 4.42
CA THR A 186 -2.51 4.37 4.36
C THR A 186 -2.97 4.53 2.92
N PHE A 187 -4.20 4.11 2.64
CA PHE A 187 -4.82 4.30 1.34
C PHE A 187 -6.32 4.54 1.44
N GLU A 188 -6.85 5.15 0.41
CA GLU A 188 -8.28 5.24 0.14
C GLU A 188 -8.50 4.96 -1.35
N ALA A 189 -9.36 4.00 -1.67
CA ALA A 189 -9.67 3.61 -3.03
C ALA A 189 -11.17 3.45 -3.22
N ARG A 190 -11.67 3.93 -4.37
CA ARG A 190 -13.09 3.84 -4.75
C ARG A 190 -13.23 3.10 -6.07
N ARG A 191 -14.23 2.24 -6.15
CA ARG A 191 -14.66 1.57 -7.38
C ARG A 191 -16.15 1.80 -7.60
N SER A 192 -16.57 1.82 -8.85
CA SER A 192 -17.95 2.13 -9.22
C SER A 192 -18.42 1.32 -10.42
N GLY A 193 -18.26 0.00 -10.38
CA GLY A 193 -18.77 -0.93 -11.41
C GLY A 193 -18.14 -0.80 -12.80
N VAL A 194 -17.40 0.28 -13.04
CA VAL A 194 -16.81 0.58 -14.35
C VAL A 194 -15.60 -0.31 -14.64
N SER A 195 -14.89 -0.74 -13.57
CA SER A 195 -13.67 -1.54 -13.66
C SER A 195 -13.92 -2.96 -14.16
N ALA A 196 -15.14 -3.49 -13.95
CA ALA A 196 -15.52 -4.83 -14.36
C ALA A 196 -15.94 -4.97 -15.84
N GLY A 197 -15.69 -3.96 -16.68
CA GLY A 197 -16.15 -3.98 -18.08
C GLY A 197 -17.66 -3.82 -18.23
N ALA A 198 -18.36 -3.45 -17.17
CA ALA A 198 -19.81 -3.39 -17.06
C ALA A 198 -20.48 -2.26 -17.88
N ARG A 199 -19.70 -1.43 -18.60
CA ARG A 199 -20.25 -0.28 -19.32
C ARG A 199 -21.34 -0.64 -20.36
N MET A 200 -21.23 -1.80 -20.99
CA MET A 200 -22.25 -2.25 -21.96
C MET A 200 -22.83 -3.66 -21.66
N GLY A 201 -22.12 -4.47 -20.89
CA GLY A 201 -22.56 -5.82 -20.52
C GLY A 201 -23.17 -5.94 -19.11
N GLY A 202 -22.94 -4.94 -18.26
CA GLY A 202 -23.32 -4.96 -16.84
C GLY A 202 -24.83 -4.97 -16.54
N ALA A 203 -25.67 -4.65 -17.54
CA ALA A 203 -27.12 -4.79 -17.41
C ALA A 203 -27.55 -6.26 -17.20
N TYR A 204 -26.77 -7.21 -17.68
CA TYR A 204 -27.03 -8.65 -17.61
C TYR A 204 -26.21 -9.38 -16.54
N MET A 205 -25.24 -8.70 -15.92
CA MET A 205 -24.45 -9.25 -14.82
C MET A 205 -25.19 -9.09 -13.49
N LYS A 206 -25.01 -10.07 -12.61
CA LYS A 206 -25.50 -9.95 -11.23
C LYS A 206 -24.68 -8.88 -10.49
N ASP A 207 -25.35 -8.14 -9.61
CA ASP A 207 -24.71 -7.10 -8.79
C ASP A 207 -23.54 -7.65 -7.99
N GLU A 208 -23.66 -8.88 -7.47
CA GLU A 208 -22.61 -9.58 -6.72
C GLU A 208 -21.34 -9.83 -7.58
N ASP A 209 -21.51 -10.23 -8.85
CA ASP A 209 -20.37 -10.50 -9.76
C ASP A 209 -19.62 -9.22 -10.09
N ILE A 210 -20.35 -8.13 -10.34
CA ILE A 210 -19.74 -6.81 -10.58
C ILE A 210 -18.94 -6.36 -9.37
N GLN A 211 -19.52 -6.54 -8.17
CA GLN A 211 -18.90 -6.13 -6.92
C GLN A 211 -17.64 -6.95 -6.58
N VAL A 212 -17.67 -8.26 -6.80
CA VAL A 212 -16.47 -9.10 -6.66
C VAL A 212 -15.39 -8.66 -7.67
N GLY A 213 -15.78 -8.30 -8.89
CA GLY A 213 -14.88 -7.70 -9.89
C GLY A 213 -14.26 -6.37 -9.43
N ASP A 214 -15.06 -5.50 -8.83
CA ASP A 214 -14.58 -4.23 -8.28
C ASP A 214 -13.62 -4.44 -7.09
N ILE A 215 -13.90 -5.39 -6.20
CA ILE A 215 -12.99 -5.78 -5.10
C ILE A 215 -11.67 -6.28 -5.67
N ARG A 216 -11.70 -7.19 -6.63
CA ARG A 216 -10.50 -7.74 -7.27
C ARG A 216 -9.66 -6.67 -7.94
N SER A 217 -10.31 -5.77 -8.70
CA SER A 217 -9.62 -4.64 -9.33
C SER A 217 -8.95 -3.72 -8.31
N LEU A 218 -9.65 -3.39 -7.22
CA LEU A 218 -9.12 -2.56 -6.15
C LEU A 218 -7.90 -3.22 -5.49
N VAL A 219 -8.03 -4.49 -5.12
CA VAL A 219 -6.96 -5.25 -4.45
C VAL A 219 -5.77 -5.44 -5.39
N LEU A 220 -6.01 -5.69 -6.68
CA LEU A 220 -4.94 -5.84 -7.68
C LEU A 220 -4.12 -4.56 -7.78
N ASP A 221 -4.76 -3.41 -7.99
CA ASP A 221 -4.07 -2.13 -8.11
C ASP A 221 -3.26 -1.79 -6.85
N LEU A 222 -3.81 -2.08 -5.67
CA LEU A 222 -3.14 -1.83 -4.40
C LEU A 222 -1.95 -2.77 -4.18
N THR A 223 -2.10 -4.07 -4.47
CA THR A 223 -1.03 -5.05 -4.32
C THR A 223 0.08 -4.83 -5.35
N ASP A 224 -0.25 -4.38 -6.55
CA ASP A 224 0.72 -3.97 -7.57
C ASP A 224 1.50 -2.72 -7.13
N PHE A 225 0.82 -1.72 -6.56
CA PHE A 225 1.47 -0.56 -5.95
C PHE A 225 2.46 -0.99 -4.85
N MET A 226 2.03 -1.84 -3.94
CA MET A 226 2.88 -2.34 -2.86
C MET A 226 4.10 -3.11 -3.40
N ALA A 227 3.92 -3.95 -4.42
CA ALA A 227 5.01 -4.68 -5.06
C ALA A 227 6.02 -3.75 -5.74
N ALA A 228 5.54 -2.71 -6.42
CA ALA A 228 6.39 -1.71 -7.05
C ALA A 228 7.24 -0.93 -6.01
N ILE A 229 6.60 -0.44 -4.94
CA ILE A 229 7.31 0.28 -3.87
C ILE A 229 8.25 -0.65 -3.09
N ALA A 230 7.91 -1.93 -2.93
CA ALA A 230 8.78 -2.94 -2.32
C ALA A 230 9.96 -3.37 -3.22
N GLY A 231 10.09 -2.80 -4.42
CA GLY A 231 11.18 -3.12 -5.35
C GLY A 231 11.04 -4.50 -6.01
N LYS A 232 9.83 -5.08 -6.05
CA LYS A 232 9.58 -6.36 -6.71
C LYS A 232 9.45 -6.24 -8.23
N TYR A 233 9.24 -5.04 -8.75
CA TYR A 233 9.12 -4.75 -10.16
C TYR A 233 10.25 -3.87 -10.68
N ALA A 234 10.68 -4.11 -11.92
CA ALA A 234 11.68 -3.28 -12.57
C ALA A 234 11.11 -1.90 -12.90
N ALA A 235 11.90 -0.84 -12.65
CA ALA A 235 11.55 0.50 -13.07
C ALA A 235 11.46 0.54 -14.61
N LYS A 236 10.43 1.21 -15.12
CA LYS A 236 10.27 1.47 -16.55
C LYS A 236 10.83 2.87 -16.84
N ASN A 237 11.95 2.91 -17.55
CA ASN A 237 12.55 4.14 -18.08
C ASN A 237 11.73 4.71 -19.24
#